data_04cbd58dbbd2fdef32b185dbadd8d00b
#
_entry.id   04cbd58dbbd2fdef32b185dbadd8d00b
#
_cell.length_a   1.000
_cell.length_b   1.000
_cell.length_c   1.000
_cell.angle_alpha   90.00
_cell.angle_beta   90.00
_cell.angle_gamma   90.00
#
_symmetry.space_group_name_H-M   'P 1'
#
loop_
_entity.id
_entity.type
_entity.pdbx_description
1 polymer ?
#
loop_
_entity_poly.entity_id
_entity_poly.type
_entity_poly.pdbx_seq_one_letter_code
_entity_poly.pdbx_strand_id
1 'polypeptide(L)'
;MESYSESYKKAGVDVTAGYKAVELMKSHIARTMTANVLTDIGGFGGLYALDVAGMQQPVLVSGTDGVGTKLKIAFLMDKHTTIGIDCVAMCVNDIICCGAKPQFFLDYIALGKNVPEKVASIVSGVAEGCVQSGCALVGGETAEMPGFYPEDEYDVAGFAVGVVDKSKILNMDSQKEGDVLIAMQSSGVHSNGFSLIRNVFTVNEQNLARHFSDLGTTLGDCLLTPTKIYVNAIQQLLAEVQPKSIADRKSVV
;
A
#
# COMPACT_ATOMS: atom_id res chain seq x y z
N MET A 1 3.63 7.05 -31.26
CA MET A 1 3.91 8.47 -31.55
C MET A 1 4.64 9.02 -30.32
N GLU A 2 5.94 9.25 -30.42
CA GLU A 2 6.69 9.87 -29.31
C GLU A 2 6.32 11.34 -29.25
N SER A 3 5.55 11.73 -28.25
CA SER A 3 5.24 13.13 -27.96
C SER A 3 6.44 13.77 -27.27
N TYR A 4 7.39 14.25 -28.05
CA TYR A 4 8.55 14.95 -27.55
C TYR A 4 8.19 16.43 -27.34
N SER A 5 8.01 16.84 -26.07
CA SER A 5 7.85 18.25 -25.75
C SER A 5 9.10 18.79 -25.04
N GLU A 6 9.98 19.44 -25.79
CA GLU A 6 11.18 20.09 -25.22
C GLU A 6 10.84 21.14 -24.15
N SER A 7 9.67 21.76 -24.25
CA SER A 7 9.23 22.75 -23.27
C SER A 7 8.92 22.12 -21.91
N TYR A 8 8.30 20.94 -21.88
CA TYR A 8 8.09 20.19 -20.64
C TYR A 8 9.41 19.71 -20.02
N LYS A 9 10.33 19.23 -20.85
CA LYS A 9 11.65 18.79 -20.37
C LYS A 9 12.45 19.95 -19.78
N LYS A 10 12.37 21.15 -20.39
CA LYS A 10 12.97 22.38 -19.81
C LYS A 10 12.31 22.83 -18.50
N ALA A 11 11.05 22.47 -18.29
CA ALA A 11 10.31 22.70 -17.04
C ALA A 11 10.54 21.61 -15.98
N GLY A 12 11.38 20.59 -16.28
CA GLY A 12 11.73 19.52 -15.36
C GLY A 12 10.83 18.29 -15.42
N VAL A 13 9.95 18.17 -16.44
CA VAL A 13 9.04 17.03 -16.61
C VAL A 13 9.46 16.21 -17.84
N ASP A 14 9.80 14.93 -17.64
CA ASP A 14 10.17 14.03 -18.74
C ASP A 14 9.02 13.08 -19.10
N VAL A 15 8.25 13.45 -20.11
CA VAL A 15 7.12 12.65 -20.62
C VAL A 15 7.59 11.26 -21.10
N THR A 16 8.79 11.14 -21.65
CA THR A 16 9.35 9.87 -22.12
C THR A 16 9.64 8.92 -20.97
N ALA A 17 10.15 9.45 -19.85
CA ALA A 17 10.32 8.69 -18.62
C ALA A 17 8.98 8.16 -18.09
N GLY A 18 7.92 8.96 -18.17
CA GLY A 18 6.56 8.53 -17.81
C GLY A 18 6.10 7.30 -18.61
N TYR A 19 6.21 7.33 -19.94
CA TYR A 19 5.87 6.19 -20.80
C TYR A 19 6.71 4.94 -20.49
N LYS A 20 8.01 5.12 -20.26
CA LYS A 20 8.88 4.01 -19.88
C LYS A 20 8.50 3.40 -18.53
N ALA A 21 8.18 4.23 -17.54
CA ALA A 21 7.71 3.76 -16.24
C ALA A 21 6.44 2.90 -16.39
N VAL A 22 5.43 3.38 -17.13
CA VAL A 22 4.21 2.61 -17.41
C VAL A 22 4.52 1.27 -18.07
N GLU A 23 5.42 1.23 -19.04
CA GLU A 23 5.81 -0.04 -19.72
C GLU A 23 6.44 -1.03 -18.74
N LEU A 24 7.34 -0.57 -17.87
CA LEU A 24 7.98 -1.41 -16.86
C LEU A 24 6.99 -1.95 -15.80
N MET A 25 5.94 -1.19 -15.50
CA MET A 25 4.92 -1.58 -14.50
C MET A 25 3.94 -2.64 -14.99
N LYS A 26 3.68 -2.75 -16.29
CA LYS A 26 2.62 -3.60 -16.87
C LYS A 26 2.64 -5.04 -16.37
N SER A 27 3.82 -5.68 -16.33
CA SER A 27 3.95 -7.06 -15.89
C SER A 27 3.61 -7.27 -14.42
N HIS A 28 3.93 -6.28 -13.58
CA HIS A 28 3.62 -6.32 -12.16
C HIS A 28 2.11 -6.18 -11.94
N ILE A 29 1.50 -5.21 -12.60
CA ILE A 29 0.07 -4.93 -12.49
C ILE A 29 -0.77 -6.10 -13.04
N ALA A 30 -0.35 -6.72 -14.15
CA ALA A 30 -1.01 -7.89 -14.73
C ALA A 30 -1.20 -9.05 -13.73
N ARG A 31 -0.31 -9.20 -12.73
CA ARG A 31 -0.44 -10.21 -11.66
C ARG A 31 -1.64 -9.99 -10.74
N THR A 32 -2.17 -8.77 -10.68
CA THR A 32 -3.28 -8.40 -9.80
C THR A 32 -4.62 -8.48 -10.50
N MET A 33 -4.64 -8.70 -11.84
CA MET A 33 -5.87 -8.71 -12.62
C MET A 33 -6.75 -9.90 -12.28
N THR A 34 -8.02 -9.62 -12.13
CA THR A 34 -9.08 -10.61 -11.89
C THR A 34 -10.15 -10.50 -12.97
N ALA A 35 -11.07 -11.49 -13.05
CA ALA A 35 -12.21 -11.44 -13.96
C ALA A 35 -13.14 -10.23 -13.73
N ASN A 36 -13.03 -9.58 -12.58
CA ASN A 36 -13.83 -8.40 -12.22
C ASN A 36 -13.27 -7.09 -12.81
N VAL A 37 -12.03 -7.07 -13.26
CA VAL A 37 -11.43 -5.90 -13.92
C VAL A 37 -11.88 -5.86 -15.37
N LEU A 38 -12.52 -4.77 -15.77
CA LEU A 38 -13.18 -4.63 -17.09
C LEU A 38 -12.38 -3.74 -18.06
N THR A 39 -11.32 -3.11 -17.61
CA THR A 39 -10.47 -2.22 -18.42
C THR A 39 -9.00 -2.53 -18.26
N ASP A 40 -8.24 -2.33 -19.33
CA ASP A 40 -6.79 -2.28 -19.27
C ASP A 40 -6.30 -0.99 -18.62
N ILE A 41 -5.05 -0.98 -18.16
CA ILE A 41 -4.41 0.20 -17.60
C ILE A 41 -4.13 1.23 -18.70
N GLY A 42 -4.33 2.51 -18.36
CA GLY A 42 -4.10 3.64 -19.25
C GLY A 42 -5.39 4.32 -19.77
N GLY A 43 -6.56 3.88 -19.29
CA GLY A 43 -7.82 4.58 -19.51
C GLY A 43 -8.04 5.74 -18.53
N PHE A 44 -9.14 6.48 -18.69
CA PHE A 44 -9.53 7.59 -17.79
C PHE A 44 -9.97 7.11 -16.39
N GLY A 45 -10.23 5.82 -16.20
CA GLY A 45 -10.62 5.24 -14.91
C GLY A 45 -10.62 3.71 -14.98
N GLY A 46 -10.39 3.08 -13.84
CA GLY A 46 -10.50 1.62 -13.69
C GLY A 46 -11.96 1.20 -13.55
N LEU A 47 -12.46 0.37 -14.48
CA LEU A 47 -13.79 -0.23 -14.35
C LEU A 47 -13.68 -1.58 -13.64
N TYR A 48 -14.47 -1.74 -12.59
CA TYR A 48 -14.48 -2.95 -11.78
C TYR A 48 -15.91 -3.43 -11.53
N ALA A 49 -16.20 -4.68 -11.89
CA ALA A 49 -17.49 -5.31 -11.61
C ALA A 49 -17.49 -5.79 -10.15
N LEU A 50 -18.35 -5.21 -9.33
CA LEU A 50 -18.44 -5.59 -7.92
C LEU A 50 -18.91 -7.04 -7.75
N ASP A 51 -18.19 -7.82 -6.94
CA ASP A 51 -18.64 -9.13 -6.50
C ASP A 51 -19.51 -8.97 -5.25
N VAL A 52 -20.82 -8.97 -5.46
CA VAL A 52 -21.85 -8.83 -4.42
C VAL A 52 -22.73 -10.08 -4.31
N ALA A 53 -22.26 -11.20 -4.86
CA ALA A 53 -23.02 -12.44 -4.84
C ALA A 53 -23.34 -12.88 -3.40
N GLY A 54 -24.61 -13.19 -3.13
CA GLY A 54 -25.10 -13.60 -1.82
C GLY A 54 -25.26 -12.50 -0.79
N MET A 55 -25.00 -11.23 -1.12
CA MET A 55 -25.24 -10.08 -0.24
C MET A 55 -26.69 -9.58 -0.39
N GLN A 56 -27.34 -9.28 0.73
CA GLN A 56 -28.68 -8.70 0.74
C GLN A 56 -28.60 -7.17 0.62
N GLN A 57 -27.66 -6.55 1.32
CA GLN A 57 -27.43 -5.12 1.29
C GLN A 57 -25.92 -4.84 1.25
N PRO A 58 -25.31 -4.82 0.05
CA PRO A 58 -23.88 -4.55 -0.09
C PRO A 58 -23.56 -3.11 0.35
N VAL A 59 -22.48 -2.96 1.12
CA VAL A 59 -21.94 -1.69 1.61
C VAL A 59 -20.48 -1.61 1.17
N LEU A 60 -20.11 -0.48 0.56
CA LEU A 60 -18.73 -0.19 0.22
C LEU A 60 -18.00 0.37 1.45
N VAL A 61 -16.78 -0.11 1.66
CA VAL A 61 -15.84 0.39 2.66
C VAL A 61 -14.62 0.89 1.93
N SER A 62 -14.20 2.10 2.20
CA SER A 62 -13.00 2.70 1.59
C SER A 62 -11.99 3.05 2.66
N GLY A 63 -10.70 2.87 2.32
CA GLY A 63 -9.57 3.28 3.13
C GLY A 63 -8.53 3.99 2.27
N THR A 64 -7.96 5.07 2.78
CA THR A 64 -6.85 5.77 2.16
C THR A 64 -5.78 6.03 3.21
N ASP A 65 -4.53 5.79 2.86
CA ASP A 65 -3.39 6.03 3.74
C ASP A 65 -2.10 6.17 2.91
N GLY A 66 -1.06 6.71 3.53
CA GLY A 66 0.27 6.81 2.95
C GLY A 66 1.31 5.98 3.70
N VAL A 67 2.49 5.83 3.13
CA VAL A 67 3.62 5.14 3.78
C VAL A 67 4.22 5.99 4.90
N GLY A 68 4.17 7.30 4.77
CA GLY A 68 4.68 8.23 5.76
C GLY A 68 6.21 8.25 5.87
N THR A 69 6.74 8.63 7.04
CA THR A 69 8.17 8.91 7.21
C THR A 69 9.10 7.68 7.20
N LYS A 70 8.55 6.47 7.05
CA LYS A 70 9.31 5.26 6.70
C LYS A 70 10.06 5.42 5.37
N LEU A 71 9.50 6.20 4.44
CA LEU A 71 10.13 6.52 3.15
C LEU A 71 11.56 7.04 3.30
N LYS A 72 11.87 7.77 4.37
CA LYS A 72 13.25 8.26 4.62
C LYS A 72 14.26 7.12 4.80
N ILE A 73 13.82 5.95 5.29
CA ILE A 73 14.69 4.76 5.36
C ILE A 73 14.89 4.19 3.94
N ALA A 74 13.81 4.13 3.14
CA ALA A 74 13.88 3.65 1.76
C ALA A 74 14.82 4.52 0.90
N PHE A 75 14.80 5.84 1.09
CA PHE A 75 15.71 6.78 0.39
C PHE A 75 17.16 6.52 0.76
N LEU A 76 17.48 6.43 2.08
CA LEU A 76 18.85 6.21 2.56
C LEU A 76 19.42 4.84 2.14
N MET A 77 18.56 3.85 1.95
CA MET A 77 18.97 2.49 1.57
C MET A 77 18.83 2.22 0.07
N ASP A 78 18.28 3.14 -0.70
CA ASP A 78 17.90 2.95 -2.11
C ASP A 78 17.11 1.65 -2.34
N LYS A 79 16.14 1.37 -1.45
CA LYS A 79 15.27 0.19 -1.47
C LYS A 79 13.81 0.62 -1.49
N HIS A 80 13.12 0.37 -2.61
CA HIS A 80 11.81 0.96 -2.88
C HIS A 80 10.67 -0.06 -3.03
N THR A 81 10.97 -1.35 -3.15
CA THR A 81 9.94 -2.39 -3.37
C THR A 81 9.05 -2.59 -2.16
N THR A 82 9.62 -2.68 -0.95
CA THR A 82 8.85 -3.04 0.25
C THR A 82 7.82 -2.00 0.66
N ILE A 83 8.09 -0.72 0.38
CA ILE A 83 7.18 0.37 0.74
C ILE A 83 5.87 0.36 -0.06
N GLY A 84 5.87 -0.21 -1.26
CA GLY A 84 4.63 -0.44 -2.02
C GLY A 84 3.70 -1.42 -1.30
N ILE A 85 4.26 -2.45 -0.66
CA ILE A 85 3.49 -3.38 0.20
C ILE A 85 2.94 -2.63 1.42
N ASP A 86 3.74 -1.75 2.06
CA ASP A 86 3.28 -0.92 3.16
C ASP A 86 2.08 -0.07 2.75
N CYS A 87 2.14 0.58 1.58
CA CYS A 87 1.07 1.42 1.06
C CYS A 87 -0.27 0.65 0.95
N VAL A 88 -0.22 -0.56 0.38
CA VAL A 88 -1.42 -1.41 0.27
C VAL A 88 -1.89 -1.88 1.64
N ALA A 89 -0.98 -2.37 2.49
CA ALA A 89 -1.30 -2.90 3.81
C ALA A 89 -2.01 -1.87 4.69
N MET A 90 -1.54 -0.61 4.68
CA MET A 90 -2.12 0.47 5.46
C MET A 90 -3.59 0.73 5.09
N CYS A 91 -3.97 0.55 3.83
CA CYS A 91 -5.35 0.74 3.36
C CYS A 91 -6.22 -0.51 3.57
N VAL A 92 -5.73 -1.69 3.17
CA VAL A 92 -6.56 -2.91 3.17
C VAL A 92 -6.77 -3.49 4.57
N ASN A 93 -5.84 -3.27 5.50
CA ASN A 93 -6.02 -3.70 6.89
C ASN A 93 -7.13 -2.91 7.59
N ASP A 94 -7.34 -1.64 7.25
CA ASP A 94 -8.50 -0.87 7.75
C ASP A 94 -9.82 -1.41 7.23
N ILE A 95 -9.86 -1.75 5.95
CA ILE A 95 -11.05 -2.32 5.32
C ILE A 95 -11.45 -3.62 5.98
N ILE A 96 -10.48 -4.50 6.25
CA ILE A 96 -10.76 -5.79 6.88
C ILE A 96 -11.21 -5.64 8.33
N CYS A 97 -10.81 -4.59 9.05
CA CYS A 97 -11.30 -4.29 10.41
C CYS A 97 -12.81 -4.00 10.43
N CYS A 98 -13.37 -3.53 9.31
CA CYS A 98 -14.82 -3.37 9.15
C CYS A 98 -15.52 -4.68 8.74
N GLY A 99 -14.79 -5.78 8.53
CA GLY A 99 -15.32 -7.05 8.02
C GLY A 99 -15.44 -7.09 6.49
N ALA A 100 -15.00 -6.05 5.78
CA ALA A 100 -15.13 -5.96 4.33
C ALA A 100 -14.00 -6.71 3.61
N LYS A 101 -14.32 -7.26 2.42
CA LYS A 101 -13.35 -7.87 1.52
C LYS A 101 -12.82 -6.82 0.56
N PRO A 102 -11.50 -6.52 0.53
CA PRO A 102 -10.91 -5.64 -0.47
C PRO A 102 -11.23 -6.11 -1.89
N GLN A 103 -11.55 -5.18 -2.77
CA GLN A 103 -11.91 -5.44 -4.17
C GLN A 103 -10.85 -4.89 -5.11
N PHE A 104 -10.55 -3.61 -4.99
CA PHE A 104 -9.56 -2.94 -5.84
C PHE A 104 -8.79 -1.87 -5.10
N PHE A 105 -7.67 -1.49 -5.69
CA PHE A 105 -6.70 -0.53 -5.18
C PHE A 105 -6.31 0.49 -6.26
N LEU A 106 -6.03 1.70 -5.85
CA LEU A 106 -5.43 2.77 -6.62
C LEU A 106 -4.24 3.34 -5.85
N ASP A 107 -3.14 3.64 -6.52
CA ASP A 107 -2.00 4.34 -5.93
C ASP A 107 -1.87 5.78 -6.42
N TYR A 108 -1.22 6.61 -5.63
CA TYR A 108 -0.75 7.94 -6.01
C TYR A 108 0.73 8.06 -5.64
N ILE A 109 1.57 8.28 -6.63
CA ILE A 109 3.01 8.46 -6.46
C ILE A 109 3.37 9.87 -6.89
N ALA A 110 3.76 10.73 -5.93
CA ALA A 110 4.23 12.08 -6.18
C ALA A 110 5.76 12.12 -6.01
N LEU A 111 6.49 12.57 -7.01
CA LEU A 111 7.96 12.49 -7.01
C LEU A 111 8.60 13.77 -7.56
N GLY A 112 9.81 14.08 -7.08
CA GLY A 112 10.58 15.22 -7.56
C GLY A 112 11.10 15.02 -8.98
N LYS A 113 11.46 13.76 -9.32
CA LYS A 113 11.93 13.36 -10.65
C LYS A 113 11.51 11.95 -11.00
N ASN A 114 10.99 11.76 -12.19
CA ASN A 114 10.58 10.45 -12.66
C ASN A 114 11.79 9.62 -13.11
N VAL A 115 12.18 8.65 -12.28
CA VAL A 115 13.15 7.61 -12.60
C VAL A 115 12.35 6.32 -12.83
N PRO A 116 12.19 5.89 -14.10
CA PRO A 116 11.26 4.80 -14.47
C PRO A 116 11.47 3.50 -13.69
N GLU A 117 12.70 3.12 -13.45
CA GLU A 117 13.08 1.91 -12.73
C GLU A 117 12.70 2.00 -11.24
N LYS A 118 12.83 3.18 -10.62
CA LYS A 118 12.43 3.44 -9.24
C LYS A 118 10.90 3.38 -9.11
N VAL A 119 10.18 4.02 -10.00
CA VAL A 119 8.70 3.97 -10.03
C VAL A 119 8.21 2.54 -10.24
N ALA A 120 8.79 1.80 -11.18
CA ALA A 120 8.46 0.39 -11.39
C ALA A 120 8.73 -0.48 -10.15
N SER A 121 9.81 -0.21 -9.41
CA SER A 121 10.13 -0.89 -8.16
C SER A 121 9.06 -0.62 -7.08
N ILE A 122 8.61 0.62 -6.93
CA ILE A 122 7.52 0.98 -6.00
C ILE A 122 6.24 0.24 -6.39
N VAL A 123 5.84 0.33 -7.66
CA VAL A 123 4.60 -0.31 -8.15
C VAL A 123 4.69 -1.83 -8.11
N SER A 124 5.88 -2.43 -8.24
CA SER A 124 6.05 -3.88 -8.03
C SER A 124 5.67 -4.28 -6.60
N GLY A 125 6.00 -3.45 -5.62
CA GLY A 125 5.59 -3.65 -4.22
C GLY A 125 4.08 -3.42 -4.01
N VAL A 126 3.50 -2.39 -4.65
CA VAL A 126 2.04 -2.18 -4.63
C VAL A 126 1.32 -3.40 -5.22
N ALA A 127 1.75 -3.88 -6.38
CA ALA A 127 1.19 -5.08 -7.00
C ALA A 127 1.32 -6.32 -6.11
N GLU A 128 2.46 -6.50 -5.45
CA GLU A 128 2.65 -7.60 -4.49
C GLU A 128 1.67 -7.50 -3.33
N GLY A 129 1.50 -6.32 -2.74
CA GLY A 129 0.51 -6.07 -1.69
C GLY A 129 -0.93 -6.36 -2.15
N CYS A 130 -1.26 -5.99 -3.39
CA CYS A 130 -2.55 -6.31 -4.00
C CYS A 130 -2.75 -7.82 -4.17
N VAL A 131 -1.74 -8.55 -4.62
CA VAL A 131 -1.78 -10.03 -4.71
C VAL A 131 -2.00 -10.65 -3.34
N GLN A 132 -1.26 -10.20 -2.31
CA GLN A 132 -1.40 -10.71 -0.94
C GLN A 132 -2.77 -10.43 -0.34
N SER A 133 -3.41 -9.33 -0.69
CA SER A 133 -4.75 -8.96 -0.20
C SER A 133 -5.89 -9.47 -1.08
N GLY A 134 -5.57 -10.05 -2.25
CA GLY A 134 -6.56 -10.53 -3.21
C GLY A 134 -7.37 -9.42 -3.88
N CYS A 135 -6.86 -8.18 -3.91
CA CYS A 135 -7.48 -7.07 -4.62
C CYS A 135 -6.75 -6.75 -5.94
N ALA A 136 -7.43 -6.08 -6.86
CA ALA A 136 -6.88 -5.70 -8.15
C ALA A 136 -6.32 -4.28 -8.13
N LEU A 137 -5.12 -4.05 -8.67
CA LEU A 137 -4.60 -2.71 -8.94
C LEU A 137 -5.20 -2.22 -10.27
N VAL A 138 -6.26 -1.40 -10.20
CA VAL A 138 -7.05 -1.03 -11.38
C VAL A 138 -6.65 0.31 -11.99
N GLY A 139 -5.71 1.02 -11.38
CA GLY A 139 -5.22 2.31 -11.85
C GLY A 139 -4.39 3.00 -10.78
N GLY A 140 -3.99 4.21 -11.06
CA GLY A 140 -3.21 5.06 -10.18
C GLY A 140 -2.77 6.33 -10.90
N GLU A 141 -1.94 7.12 -10.23
CA GLU A 141 -1.36 8.35 -10.78
C GLU A 141 0.12 8.44 -10.40
N THR A 142 0.94 8.80 -11.36
CA THR A 142 2.36 9.13 -11.12
C THR A 142 2.61 10.57 -11.53
N ALA A 143 2.78 11.45 -10.54
CA ALA A 143 2.93 12.88 -10.73
C ALA A 143 4.40 13.31 -10.54
N GLU A 144 5.06 13.77 -11.60
CA GLU A 144 6.36 14.43 -11.52
C GLU A 144 6.15 15.89 -11.12
N MET A 145 6.70 16.29 -9.98
CA MET A 145 6.48 17.59 -9.34
C MET A 145 7.81 18.28 -9.04
N PRO A 146 8.52 18.77 -10.08
CA PRO A 146 9.82 19.42 -9.93
C PRO A 146 9.70 20.68 -9.09
N GLY A 147 10.63 20.83 -8.13
CA GLY A 147 10.64 21.95 -7.20
C GLY A 147 9.67 21.85 -6.02
N PHE A 148 8.79 20.84 -5.98
CA PHE A 148 7.93 20.53 -4.84
C PHE A 148 8.57 19.47 -3.94
N TYR A 149 9.06 18.37 -4.55
CA TYR A 149 9.88 17.37 -3.89
C TYR A 149 11.35 17.48 -4.33
N PRO A 150 12.33 17.15 -3.48
CA PRO A 150 13.71 16.90 -3.92
C PRO A 150 13.72 15.82 -5.03
N GLU A 151 14.71 15.88 -5.93
CA GLU A 151 14.77 14.98 -7.10
C GLU A 151 14.83 13.48 -6.73
N ASP A 152 15.38 13.15 -5.58
CA ASP A 152 15.56 11.78 -5.08
C ASP A 152 14.44 11.33 -4.13
N GLU A 153 13.51 12.23 -3.79
CA GLU A 153 12.42 11.97 -2.86
C GLU A 153 11.07 11.83 -3.58
N TYR A 154 10.15 11.14 -2.93
CA TYR A 154 8.77 10.94 -3.37
C TYR A 154 7.84 10.69 -2.19
N ASP A 155 6.55 10.78 -2.44
CA ASP A 155 5.52 10.31 -1.53
C ASP A 155 4.64 9.25 -2.22
N VAL A 156 4.11 8.33 -1.43
CA VAL A 156 3.24 7.25 -1.91
C VAL A 156 2.04 7.13 -1.00
N ALA A 157 0.87 7.22 -1.60
CA ALA A 157 -0.41 7.01 -0.94
C ALA A 157 -1.26 6.02 -1.74
N GLY A 158 -2.20 5.38 -1.07
CA GLY A 158 -3.11 4.42 -1.66
C GLY A 158 -4.57 4.71 -1.30
N PHE A 159 -5.44 4.15 -2.12
CA PHE A 159 -6.87 4.14 -1.91
C PHE A 159 -7.41 2.74 -2.24
N ALA A 160 -8.02 2.11 -1.26
CA ALA A 160 -8.62 0.80 -1.40
C ALA A 160 -10.14 0.87 -1.23
N VAL A 161 -10.85 0.02 -1.95
CA VAL A 161 -12.29 -0.18 -1.79
C VAL A 161 -12.56 -1.65 -1.54
N GLY A 162 -13.35 -1.92 -0.52
CA GLY A 162 -13.87 -3.24 -0.18
C GLY A 162 -15.39 -3.25 -0.13
N VAL A 163 -15.96 -4.43 0.00
CA VAL A 163 -17.41 -4.64 0.11
C VAL A 163 -17.74 -5.59 1.25
N VAL A 164 -18.83 -5.33 1.94
CA VAL A 164 -19.38 -6.17 3.01
C VAL A 164 -20.90 -6.13 2.96
N ASP A 165 -21.57 -7.23 3.32
CA ASP A 165 -23.01 -7.16 3.57
C ASP A 165 -23.25 -6.36 4.86
N LYS A 166 -24.25 -5.46 4.86
CA LYS A 166 -24.57 -4.61 6.00
C LYS A 166 -24.74 -5.39 7.30
N SER A 167 -25.31 -6.58 7.23
CA SER A 167 -25.54 -7.45 8.39
C SER A 167 -24.26 -8.05 8.98
N LYS A 168 -23.14 -8.00 8.23
CA LYS A 168 -21.82 -8.55 8.61
C LYS A 168 -20.80 -7.49 8.98
N ILE A 169 -21.20 -6.21 9.00
CA ILE A 169 -20.30 -5.12 9.43
C ILE A 169 -19.91 -5.37 10.90
N LEU A 170 -18.60 -5.39 11.16
CA LEU A 170 -18.07 -5.52 12.51
C LEU A 170 -18.25 -4.21 13.26
N ASN A 171 -18.81 -4.30 14.49
CA ASN A 171 -19.16 -3.14 15.29
C ASN A 171 -18.64 -3.29 16.72
N MET A 172 -17.99 -2.26 17.24
CA MET A 172 -17.48 -2.22 18.61
C MET A 172 -18.58 -2.22 19.67
N ASP A 173 -19.80 -1.80 19.34
CA ASP A 173 -20.93 -1.71 20.30
C ASP A 173 -21.38 -3.08 20.85
N SER A 174 -20.96 -4.18 20.22
CA SER A 174 -21.27 -5.55 20.64
C SER A 174 -20.32 -6.10 21.71
N GLN A 175 -19.24 -5.38 22.04
CA GLN A 175 -18.23 -5.81 23.02
C GLN A 175 -18.80 -5.72 24.45
N LYS A 176 -18.38 -6.65 25.31
CA LYS A 176 -18.75 -6.68 26.71
C LYS A 176 -17.66 -7.30 27.58
N GLU A 177 -17.76 -7.05 28.87
CA GLU A 177 -16.89 -7.69 29.86
C GLU A 177 -16.98 -9.23 29.76
N GLY A 178 -15.82 -9.91 29.82
CA GLY A 178 -15.69 -11.35 29.63
C GLY A 178 -15.43 -11.82 28.21
N ASP A 179 -15.40 -10.91 27.23
CA ASP A 179 -14.97 -11.25 25.85
C ASP A 179 -13.49 -11.60 25.80
N VAL A 180 -13.16 -12.53 24.92
CA VAL A 180 -11.78 -12.99 24.71
C VAL A 180 -11.09 -12.11 23.67
N LEU A 181 -9.90 -11.62 23.99
CA LEU A 181 -9.03 -10.90 23.06
C LEU A 181 -8.02 -11.87 22.44
N ILE A 182 -7.91 -11.84 21.12
CA ILE A 182 -6.93 -12.62 20.36
C ILE A 182 -6.01 -11.64 19.64
N ALA A 183 -4.71 -11.73 19.90
CA ALA A 183 -3.70 -10.92 19.22
C ALA A 183 -3.10 -11.66 18.04
N MET A 184 -2.94 -10.97 16.92
CA MET A 184 -2.19 -11.43 15.75
C MET A 184 -0.83 -10.74 15.71
N GLN A 185 0.23 -11.54 15.55
CA GLN A 185 1.60 -11.04 15.55
C GLN A 185 1.86 -10.12 14.34
N SER A 186 2.55 -8.99 14.59
CA SER A 186 3.07 -8.10 13.56
C SER A 186 4.31 -8.67 12.86
N SER A 187 4.69 -8.07 11.73
CA SER A 187 5.99 -8.34 11.07
C SER A 187 7.14 -7.48 11.61
N GLY A 188 6.84 -6.57 12.52
CA GLY A 188 7.78 -5.59 13.08
C GLY A 188 7.08 -4.27 13.39
N VAL A 189 7.73 -3.16 13.12
CA VAL A 189 7.22 -1.80 13.41
C VAL A 189 6.13 -1.36 12.44
N HIS A 190 5.93 -2.11 11.36
CA HIS A 190 5.03 -1.77 10.26
C HIS A 190 5.43 -0.46 9.57
N SER A 191 4.50 0.51 9.43
CA SER A 191 4.75 1.78 8.76
C SER A 191 4.45 3.01 9.64
N ASN A 192 4.22 2.84 10.94
CA ASN A 192 3.89 3.92 11.86
C ASN A 192 5.02 4.21 12.86
N GLY A 193 5.01 5.43 13.40
CA GLY A 193 5.97 5.86 14.43
C GLY A 193 7.39 6.12 13.93
N PHE A 194 7.62 6.17 12.61
CA PHE A 194 8.97 6.29 12.04
C PHE A 194 9.65 7.62 12.34
N SER A 195 8.93 8.69 12.65
CA SER A 195 9.55 9.93 13.14
C SER A 195 10.25 9.70 14.49
N LEU A 196 9.62 8.96 15.40
CA LEU A 196 10.24 8.57 16.67
C LEU A 196 11.38 7.57 16.47
N ILE A 197 11.18 6.54 15.65
CA ILE A 197 12.18 5.52 15.34
C ILE A 197 13.46 6.15 14.82
N ARG A 198 13.35 7.08 13.87
CA ARG A 198 14.49 7.79 13.30
C ARG A 198 15.28 8.57 14.32
N ASN A 199 14.62 9.14 15.33
CA ASN A 199 15.29 9.82 16.44
C ASN A 199 15.95 8.83 17.40
N VAL A 200 15.24 7.78 17.82
CA VAL A 200 15.73 6.78 18.79
C VAL A 200 17.00 6.08 18.26
N PHE A 201 17.00 5.69 16.99
CA PHE A 201 18.13 4.97 16.39
C PHE A 201 19.14 5.91 15.71
N THR A 202 18.96 7.22 15.76
CA THR A 202 19.83 8.20 15.06
C THR A 202 20.09 7.75 13.62
N VAL A 203 19.01 7.61 12.85
CA VAL A 203 19.04 6.98 11.54
C VAL A 203 19.91 7.76 10.55
N ASN A 204 20.92 7.07 10.02
CA ASN A 204 21.81 7.46 8.94
C ASN A 204 22.31 6.18 8.23
N GLU A 205 22.97 6.31 7.09
CA GLU A 205 23.47 5.18 6.29
C GLU A 205 24.32 4.20 7.13
N GLN A 206 25.23 4.72 7.94
CA GLN A 206 26.13 3.91 8.77
C GLN A 206 25.36 3.05 9.80
N ASN A 207 24.41 3.66 10.50
CA ASN A 207 23.60 2.95 11.50
C ASN A 207 22.64 1.96 10.86
N LEU A 208 22.07 2.28 9.69
CA LEU A 208 21.21 1.36 8.96
C LEU A 208 21.95 0.12 8.45
N ALA A 209 23.24 0.26 8.08
CA ALA A 209 24.07 -0.85 7.66
C ALA A 209 24.54 -1.76 8.82
N ARG A 210 24.34 -1.32 10.08
CA ARG A 210 24.78 -2.09 11.27
C ARG A 210 23.97 -3.37 11.40
N HIS A 211 24.66 -4.50 11.45
CA HIS A 211 24.07 -5.82 11.70
C HIS A 211 23.85 -6.05 13.20
N PHE A 212 22.69 -6.60 13.54
CA PHE A 212 22.33 -7.01 14.90
C PHE A 212 22.12 -8.52 14.93
N SER A 213 22.94 -9.23 15.73
CA SER A 213 22.87 -10.70 15.86
C SER A 213 21.48 -11.17 16.28
N ASP A 214 20.86 -10.46 17.23
CA ASP A 214 19.55 -10.81 17.79
C ASP A 214 18.40 -10.62 16.77
N LEU A 215 18.61 -9.78 15.75
CA LEU A 215 17.66 -9.60 14.64
C LEU A 215 17.99 -10.49 13.43
N GLY A 216 19.22 -11.02 13.37
CA GLY A 216 19.73 -11.80 12.23
C GLY A 216 19.87 -10.99 10.92
N THR A 217 19.80 -9.65 11.01
CA THR A 217 19.80 -8.77 9.83
C THR A 217 20.34 -7.38 10.19
N THR A 218 20.42 -6.48 9.19
CA THR A 218 20.77 -5.07 9.43
C THR A 218 19.58 -4.31 10.03
N LEU A 219 19.90 -3.20 10.73
CA LEU A 219 18.84 -2.31 11.24
C LEU A 219 17.94 -1.81 10.11
N GLY A 220 18.54 -1.43 8.97
CA GLY A 220 17.79 -0.92 7.83
C GLY A 220 16.84 -1.95 7.23
N ASP A 221 17.28 -3.19 7.02
CA ASP A 221 16.43 -4.26 6.51
C ASP A 221 15.30 -4.60 7.50
N CYS A 222 15.60 -4.61 8.80
CA CYS A 222 14.59 -4.80 9.84
C CYS A 222 13.53 -3.68 9.79
N LEU A 223 13.95 -2.42 9.67
CA LEU A 223 13.04 -1.27 9.60
C LEU A 223 12.26 -1.19 8.29
N LEU A 224 12.80 -1.74 7.19
CA LEU A 224 12.11 -1.84 5.90
C LEU A 224 11.26 -3.09 5.75
N THR A 225 11.22 -3.99 6.75
CA THR A 225 10.27 -5.10 6.74
C THR A 225 8.85 -4.54 6.50
N PRO A 226 8.13 -5.01 5.45
CA PRO A 226 6.84 -4.44 5.12
C PRO A 226 5.79 -4.74 6.18
N THR A 227 4.80 -3.88 6.27
CA THR A 227 3.59 -4.07 7.05
C THR A 227 2.91 -5.37 6.63
N LYS A 228 2.58 -6.20 7.61
CA LYS A 228 1.88 -7.46 7.35
C LYS A 228 0.46 -7.21 6.87
N ILE A 229 0.08 -7.90 5.80
CA ILE A 229 -1.29 -7.90 5.27
C ILE A 229 -2.05 -9.03 5.93
N TYR A 230 -3.12 -8.72 6.67
CA TYR A 230 -3.90 -9.69 7.43
C TYR A 230 -5.15 -10.18 6.69
N VAL A 231 -5.42 -9.64 5.50
CA VAL A 231 -6.67 -9.84 4.76
C VAL A 231 -7.03 -11.31 4.62
N ASN A 232 -6.14 -12.14 4.08
CA ASN A 232 -6.45 -13.56 3.85
C ASN A 232 -6.72 -14.33 5.15
N ALA A 233 -5.95 -14.07 6.21
CA ALA A 233 -6.15 -14.74 7.49
C ALA A 233 -7.49 -14.33 8.14
N ILE A 234 -7.83 -13.05 8.07
CA ILE A 234 -9.11 -12.56 8.62
C ILE A 234 -10.29 -13.01 7.75
N GLN A 235 -10.17 -13.02 6.41
CA GLN A 235 -11.23 -13.55 5.55
C GLN A 235 -11.53 -15.04 5.82
N GLN A 236 -10.50 -15.84 6.06
CA GLN A 236 -10.67 -17.23 6.49
C GLN A 236 -11.36 -17.31 7.86
N LEU A 237 -10.96 -16.47 8.82
CA LEU A 237 -11.61 -16.40 10.11
C LEU A 237 -13.10 -16.04 9.98
N LEU A 238 -13.42 -15.02 9.17
CA LEU A 238 -14.80 -14.54 8.96
C LEU A 238 -15.70 -15.57 8.24
N ALA A 239 -15.12 -16.52 7.54
CA ALA A 239 -15.87 -17.64 6.94
C ALA A 239 -16.35 -18.65 7.99
N GLU A 240 -15.66 -18.79 9.11
CA GLU A 240 -15.93 -19.76 10.16
C GLU A 240 -16.55 -19.14 11.43
N VAL A 241 -16.14 -17.92 11.75
CA VAL A 241 -16.49 -17.24 13.01
C VAL A 241 -16.84 -15.78 12.72
N GLN A 242 -17.86 -15.27 13.41
CA GLN A 242 -18.20 -13.85 13.43
C GLN A 242 -17.59 -13.21 14.69
N PRO A 243 -16.41 -12.59 14.63
CA PRO A 243 -15.88 -11.82 15.75
C PRO A 243 -16.75 -10.59 15.98
N LYS A 244 -16.78 -10.09 17.22
CA LYS A 244 -17.56 -8.89 17.54
C LYS A 244 -16.95 -7.64 16.92
N SER A 245 -15.61 -7.54 16.96
CA SER A 245 -14.85 -6.45 16.37
C SER A 245 -13.42 -6.86 16.07
N ILE A 246 -12.76 -6.08 15.24
CA ILE A 246 -11.33 -6.18 14.95
C ILE A 246 -10.77 -4.77 15.07
N ALA A 247 -9.57 -4.64 15.63
CA ALA A 247 -8.84 -3.38 15.68
C ALA A 247 -7.43 -3.58 15.14
N ASP A 248 -7.04 -2.70 14.24
CA ASP A 248 -5.64 -2.52 13.83
C ASP A 248 -5.13 -1.21 14.43
N ARG A 249 -4.11 -1.29 15.28
CA ARG A 249 -3.53 -0.10 15.87
C ARG A 249 -2.40 0.41 15.00
N LYS A 250 -2.72 1.34 14.10
CA LYS A 250 -1.76 1.97 13.20
C LYS A 250 -1.16 3.25 13.75
N SER A 251 -1.91 4.04 14.47
CA SER A 251 -1.45 5.32 15.02
C SER A 251 -1.94 5.53 16.44
N VAL A 252 -1.22 6.39 17.18
CA VAL A 252 -1.65 6.94 18.45
C VAL A 252 -2.34 8.27 18.15
N VAL A 253 -3.63 8.25 17.98
CA VAL A 253 -4.46 9.43 17.98
C VAL A 253 -5.35 9.37 19.21
#